data_dbddad92b0bb85700916518d44f7cae7
#
_entry.id   dbddad92b0bb85700916518d44f7cae7
#
_cell.length_a   1.000
_cell.length_b   1.000
_cell.length_c   1.000
_cell.angle_alpha   90.00
_cell.angle_beta   90.00
_cell.angle_gamma   90.00
#
_symmetry.space_group_name_H-M   'P 1'
#
loop_
_entity.id
_entity.type
_entity.pdbx_description
1 polymer ?
#
loop_
_entity_poly.entity_id
_entity_poly.type
_entity_poly.pdbx_seq_one_letter_code
_entity_poly.pdbx_strand_id
1 'polypeptide(L)'
;MFKRGDRVELEITDFAFGGKGISKISTDSQRGIVFVPNTYPGQKVKVVISAKKKKHYEAKLLDILERSPIEKINNYQAISGAPYIFVPVKDQELLKRDSTLETFRRLSGIQNIREVFDAFISAPEHFFYRNKMEYSFSSIEHCLETDSEKDDAFALGFKRRGTWWKVESLNKASGLFDQEWEDKLKELREYLENTGLKAWHPPKKIGFFRHIVVRKSFAADQLLVNLVTASEGLNRFDINAFSSFVQELMGDRIAGLLHTVNDNVADRAKIENGQSKVLFGKDVIEEQLLGLNFQMRMESFFQTNPKCAELLYTKALDYVFEEEISSDKVVLDLFCGTGTIAQLMAKRNPNVSIIGVDIVEEAIEDAKKNAIGNGITNTDFFAADVGK
;
A
#
# COMPACT_ATOMS: atom_id res chain seq x y z
N MET A 1 -10.43 -35.49 11.94
CA MET A 1 -10.11 -34.20 12.57
C MET A 1 -8.67 -33.87 12.19
N PHE A 2 -8.45 -32.67 11.50
CA PHE A 2 -7.12 -32.32 11.01
C PHE A 2 -6.14 -32.01 12.13
N LYS A 3 -4.88 -32.34 11.88
CA LYS A 3 -3.73 -32.03 12.74
C LYS A 3 -2.85 -30.97 12.02
N ARG A 4 -2.05 -30.25 12.79
CA ARG A 4 -1.03 -29.37 12.22
C ARG A 4 -0.06 -30.19 11.37
N GLY A 5 0.20 -29.72 10.15
CA GLY A 5 1.05 -30.38 9.18
C GLY A 5 0.30 -31.26 8.17
N ASP A 6 -0.98 -31.57 8.38
CA ASP A 6 -1.77 -32.32 7.40
C ASP A 6 -1.88 -31.57 6.09
N ARG A 7 -1.64 -32.27 4.98
CA ARG A 7 -1.85 -31.76 3.63
C ARG A 7 -3.20 -32.28 3.13
N VAL A 8 -4.06 -31.35 2.76
CA VAL A 8 -5.44 -31.65 2.35
C VAL A 8 -5.84 -30.84 1.13
N GLU A 9 -6.78 -31.37 0.37
CA GLU A 9 -7.43 -30.66 -0.72
C GLU A 9 -8.76 -30.10 -0.22
N LEU A 10 -9.02 -28.85 -0.56
CA LEU A 10 -10.20 -28.12 -0.10
C LEU A 10 -10.82 -27.34 -1.25
N GLU A 11 -12.14 -27.27 -1.26
CA GLU A 11 -12.89 -26.35 -2.08
C GLU A 11 -13.15 -25.06 -1.29
N ILE A 12 -12.86 -23.92 -1.88
CA ILE A 12 -13.13 -22.61 -1.29
C ILE A 12 -14.55 -22.21 -1.66
N THR A 13 -15.43 -22.17 -0.68
CA THR A 13 -16.87 -21.94 -0.89
C THR A 13 -17.32 -20.54 -0.50
N ASP A 14 -16.51 -19.81 0.28
CA ASP A 14 -16.90 -18.52 0.85
C ASP A 14 -15.68 -17.62 1.07
N PHE A 15 -15.91 -16.36 1.50
CA PHE A 15 -14.88 -15.35 1.68
C PHE A 15 -15.05 -14.61 3.00
N ALA A 16 -13.99 -14.54 3.78
CA ALA A 16 -13.97 -13.84 5.06
C ALA A 16 -13.45 -12.41 4.92
N PHE A 17 -13.93 -11.52 5.77
CA PHE A 17 -13.35 -10.21 5.96
C PHE A 17 -11.84 -10.31 6.22
N GLY A 18 -11.05 -9.42 5.59
CA GLY A 18 -9.59 -9.46 5.65
C GLY A 18 -8.95 -10.37 4.60
N GLY A 19 -9.72 -10.89 3.63
CA GLY A 19 -9.15 -11.51 2.43
C GLY A 19 -8.71 -12.95 2.59
N LYS A 20 -9.49 -13.77 3.29
CA LYS A 20 -9.24 -15.21 3.39
C LYS A 20 -10.40 -15.98 2.76
N GLY A 21 -10.08 -16.96 1.91
CA GLY A 21 -11.07 -17.93 1.48
C GLY A 21 -11.49 -18.83 2.64
N ILE A 22 -12.71 -19.30 2.58
CA ILE A 22 -13.31 -20.20 3.58
C ILE A 22 -13.66 -21.53 2.91
N SER A 23 -13.20 -22.63 3.49
CA SER A 23 -13.69 -23.97 3.17
C SER A 23 -14.52 -24.50 4.34
N LYS A 24 -15.74 -24.96 4.04
CA LYS A 24 -16.64 -25.61 5.00
C LYS A 24 -16.47 -27.12 4.88
N ILE A 25 -16.00 -27.74 5.96
CA ILE A 25 -15.87 -29.19 6.03
C ILE A 25 -17.14 -29.72 6.66
N SER A 26 -17.83 -30.62 5.96
CA SER A 26 -18.97 -31.37 6.48
C SER A 26 -18.86 -32.81 5.99
N THR A 27 -18.31 -33.66 6.83
CA THR A 27 -18.31 -35.11 6.62
C THR A 27 -18.98 -35.76 7.82
N ASP A 28 -19.38 -37.02 7.74
CA ASP A 28 -20.01 -37.77 8.84
C ASP A 28 -19.20 -37.73 10.13
N SER A 29 -17.88 -37.60 10.03
CA SER A 29 -16.93 -37.57 11.14
C SER A 29 -16.37 -36.18 11.48
N GLN A 30 -16.59 -35.14 10.64
CA GLN A 30 -15.98 -33.82 10.81
C GLN A 30 -16.89 -32.69 10.38
N ARG A 31 -17.03 -31.70 11.26
CA ARG A 31 -17.57 -30.36 10.92
C ARG A 31 -16.55 -29.31 11.31
N GLY A 32 -16.28 -28.38 10.44
CA GLY A 32 -15.33 -27.30 10.73
C GLY A 32 -15.20 -26.30 9.60
N ILE A 33 -14.52 -25.21 9.91
CA ILE A 33 -14.20 -24.15 8.97
C ILE A 33 -12.68 -24.06 8.85
N VAL A 34 -12.17 -23.98 7.62
CA VAL A 34 -10.76 -23.72 7.34
C VAL A 34 -10.63 -22.38 6.66
N PHE A 35 -9.80 -21.51 7.22
CA PHE A 35 -9.41 -20.24 6.59
C PHE A 35 -8.11 -20.42 5.81
N VAL A 36 -8.14 -20.04 4.56
CA VAL A 36 -7.00 -20.14 3.65
C VAL A 36 -6.69 -18.74 3.07
N PRO A 37 -5.60 -18.08 3.48
CA PRO A 37 -5.19 -16.81 2.91
C PRO A 37 -4.89 -16.93 1.41
N ASN A 38 -5.08 -15.83 0.67
CA ASN A 38 -4.79 -15.73 -0.77
C ASN A 38 -5.64 -16.65 -1.66
N THR A 39 -6.83 -16.99 -1.21
CA THR A 39 -7.80 -17.78 -1.98
C THR A 39 -9.16 -17.10 -2.00
N TYR A 40 -10.01 -17.48 -2.95
CA TYR A 40 -11.37 -16.97 -3.10
C TYR A 40 -12.33 -18.04 -3.61
N PRO A 41 -13.64 -17.83 -3.50
CA PRO A 41 -14.65 -18.85 -3.82
C PRO A 41 -14.53 -19.40 -5.23
N GLY A 42 -14.81 -20.69 -5.37
CA GLY A 42 -14.74 -21.44 -6.63
C GLY A 42 -13.38 -22.05 -6.96
N GLN A 43 -12.36 -21.81 -6.12
CA GLN A 43 -11.07 -22.48 -6.25
C GLN A 43 -11.07 -23.83 -5.55
N LYS A 44 -10.41 -24.83 -6.13
CA LYS A 44 -9.97 -26.04 -5.45
C LYS A 44 -8.48 -25.96 -5.19
N VAL A 45 -8.09 -26.14 -3.95
CA VAL A 45 -6.73 -25.82 -3.50
C VAL A 45 -6.14 -26.97 -2.68
N LYS A 46 -4.82 -27.13 -2.78
CA LYS A 46 -4.04 -27.96 -1.89
C LYS A 46 -3.44 -27.08 -0.80
N VAL A 47 -3.62 -27.47 0.45
CA VAL A 47 -3.19 -26.66 1.60
C VAL A 47 -2.47 -27.52 2.63
N VAL A 48 -1.70 -26.86 3.50
CA VAL A 48 -1.18 -27.47 4.73
C VAL A 48 -1.84 -26.79 5.94
N ILE A 49 -2.37 -27.59 6.86
CA ILE A 49 -2.97 -27.08 8.10
C ILE A 49 -1.86 -26.49 8.98
N SER A 50 -1.92 -25.20 9.23
CA SER A 50 -0.92 -24.47 10.02
C SER A 50 -1.27 -24.39 11.51
N ALA A 51 -2.57 -24.30 11.84
CA ALA A 51 -3.06 -24.24 13.21
C ALA A 51 -4.47 -24.80 13.35
N LYS A 52 -4.75 -25.35 14.53
CA LYS A 52 -6.10 -25.72 14.97
C LYS A 52 -6.50 -24.77 16.10
N LYS A 53 -7.61 -24.08 15.93
CA LYS A 53 -8.25 -23.23 16.94
C LYS A 53 -9.49 -23.90 17.51
N LYS A 54 -10.12 -23.30 18.53
CA LYS A 54 -11.34 -23.91 19.17
C LYS A 54 -12.48 -24.14 18.16
N LYS A 55 -12.68 -23.24 17.20
CA LYS A 55 -13.85 -23.28 16.28
C LYS A 55 -13.48 -23.38 14.80
N HIS A 56 -12.20 -23.34 14.43
CA HIS A 56 -11.75 -23.34 13.05
C HIS A 56 -10.31 -23.84 12.91
N TYR A 57 -9.90 -24.05 11.67
CA TYR A 57 -8.52 -24.33 11.28
C TYR A 57 -7.96 -23.16 10.49
N GLU A 58 -6.66 -22.94 10.57
CA GLU A 58 -5.91 -22.07 9.68
C GLU A 58 -5.02 -22.95 8.81
N ALA A 59 -4.92 -22.59 7.53
CA ALA A 59 -4.09 -23.33 6.59
C ALA A 59 -3.23 -22.37 5.76
N LYS A 60 -2.15 -22.89 5.18
CA LYS A 60 -1.35 -22.22 4.16
C LYS A 60 -1.68 -22.82 2.81
N LEU A 61 -1.88 -21.98 1.80
CA LEU A 61 -1.99 -22.39 0.41
C LEU A 61 -0.65 -23.01 -0.03
N LEU A 62 -0.71 -24.19 -0.65
CA LEU A 62 0.42 -24.84 -1.30
C LEU A 62 0.29 -24.75 -2.82
N ASP A 63 -0.92 -25.02 -3.35
CA ASP A 63 -1.16 -25.05 -4.78
C ASP A 63 -2.64 -24.77 -5.08
N ILE A 64 -2.92 -24.26 -6.29
CA ILE A 64 -4.26 -24.08 -6.84
C ILE A 64 -4.47 -25.20 -7.87
N LEU A 65 -5.28 -26.20 -7.48
CA LEU A 65 -5.57 -27.36 -8.32
C LEU A 65 -6.56 -27.02 -9.44
N GLU A 66 -7.57 -26.23 -9.09
CA GLU A 66 -8.56 -25.72 -10.05
C GLU A 66 -8.79 -24.24 -9.78
N ARG A 67 -8.75 -23.43 -10.85
CA ARG A 67 -9.01 -21.99 -10.77
C ARG A 67 -10.50 -21.72 -10.63
N SER A 68 -10.84 -20.62 -10.00
CA SER A 68 -12.21 -20.16 -9.91
C SER A 68 -12.76 -19.74 -11.29
N PRO A 69 -14.01 -20.04 -11.61
CA PRO A 69 -14.66 -19.57 -12.85
C PRO A 69 -14.71 -18.04 -12.99
N ILE A 70 -14.59 -17.29 -11.90
CA ILE A 70 -14.58 -15.83 -11.94
C ILE A 70 -13.22 -15.26 -12.34
N GLU A 71 -12.15 -16.06 -12.37
CA GLU A 71 -10.83 -15.60 -12.75
C GLU A 71 -10.75 -15.20 -14.21
N LYS A 72 -10.11 -14.05 -14.46
CA LYS A 72 -9.75 -13.57 -15.79
C LYS A 72 -8.26 -13.27 -15.82
N ILE A 73 -7.54 -13.99 -16.68
CA ILE A 73 -6.12 -13.75 -16.89
C ILE A 73 -5.96 -12.35 -17.49
N ASN A 74 -5.01 -11.59 -16.97
CA ASN A 74 -4.58 -10.29 -17.48
C ASN A 74 -3.06 -10.30 -17.74
N ASN A 75 -2.54 -9.18 -18.23
CA ASN A 75 -1.13 -9.07 -18.61
C ASN A 75 -0.22 -8.61 -17.45
N TYR A 76 -0.76 -8.38 -16.26
CA TYR A 76 0.04 -7.94 -15.12
C TYR A 76 0.80 -9.08 -14.49
N GLN A 77 1.93 -8.75 -13.85
CA GLN A 77 2.67 -9.75 -13.09
C GLN A 77 1.92 -10.11 -11.80
N ALA A 78 1.68 -11.40 -11.60
CA ALA A 78 1.19 -11.89 -10.32
C ALA A 78 2.23 -11.65 -9.23
N ILE A 79 1.80 -11.09 -8.10
CA ILE A 79 2.61 -10.87 -6.91
C ILE A 79 1.82 -11.31 -5.67
N SER A 80 2.50 -11.82 -4.67
CA SER A 80 1.83 -12.31 -3.46
C SER A 80 1.13 -11.21 -2.66
N GLY A 81 1.52 -9.96 -2.86
CA GLY A 81 0.89 -8.77 -2.27
C GLY A 81 -0.47 -8.41 -2.89
N ALA A 82 -0.74 -8.86 -4.13
CA ALA A 82 -1.98 -8.61 -4.86
C ALA A 82 -2.65 -9.94 -5.31
N PRO A 83 -3.08 -10.80 -4.37
CA PRO A 83 -3.54 -12.16 -4.67
C PRO A 83 -4.82 -12.22 -5.51
N TYR A 84 -5.54 -11.11 -5.66
CA TYR A 84 -6.80 -11.04 -6.41
C TYR A 84 -6.66 -10.39 -7.78
N ILE A 85 -5.44 -10.24 -8.28
CA ILE A 85 -5.17 -9.55 -9.55
C ILE A 85 -5.94 -10.16 -10.74
N PHE A 86 -6.25 -11.45 -10.69
CA PHE A 86 -7.02 -12.15 -11.72
C PHE A 86 -8.53 -12.17 -11.46
N VAL A 87 -9.00 -11.66 -10.33
CA VAL A 87 -10.44 -11.52 -10.05
C VAL A 87 -10.91 -10.17 -10.58
N PRO A 88 -11.94 -10.11 -11.44
CA PRO A 88 -12.51 -8.85 -11.89
C PRO A 88 -12.89 -7.95 -10.71
N VAL A 89 -12.65 -6.65 -10.82
CA VAL A 89 -12.84 -5.72 -9.69
C VAL A 89 -14.28 -5.76 -9.17
N LYS A 90 -15.26 -5.86 -10.06
CA LYS A 90 -16.68 -5.99 -9.66
C LYS A 90 -16.90 -7.19 -8.73
N ASP A 91 -16.26 -8.33 -9.01
CA ASP A 91 -16.37 -9.52 -8.16
C ASP A 91 -15.60 -9.33 -6.84
N GLN A 92 -14.44 -8.66 -6.86
CA GLN A 92 -13.72 -8.28 -5.64
C GLN A 92 -14.57 -7.38 -4.74
N GLU A 93 -15.29 -6.41 -5.31
CA GLU A 93 -16.19 -5.50 -4.58
C GLU A 93 -17.34 -6.26 -3.94
N LEU A 94 -17.96 -7.19 -4.65
CA LEU A 94 -19.01 -8.05 -4.11
C LEU A 94 -18.50 -8.86 -2.92
N LEU A 95 -17.34 -9.50 -3.05
CA LEU A 95 -16.71 -10.28 -1.98
C LEU A 95 -16.41 -9.42 -0.75
N LYS A 96 -15.85 -8.22 -0.94
CA LYS A 96 -15.54 -7.27 0.13
C LYS A 96 -16.80 -6.76 0.82
N ARG A 97 -17.79 -6.33 0.05
CA ARG A 97 -19.08 -5.86 0.56
C ARG A 97 -19.77 -6.93 1.41
N ASP A 98 -19.95 -8.12 0.85
CA ASP A 98 -20.71 -9.17 1.52
C ASP A 98 -20.00 -9.69 2.77
N SER A 99 -18.67 -9.83 2.75
CA SER A 99 -17.89 -10.19 3.93
C SER A 99 -17.93 -9.11 5.02
N THR A 100 -17.97 -7.83 4.63
CA THR A 100 -18.10 -6.69 5.55
C THR A 100 -19.48 -6.71 6.22
N LEU A 101 -20.55 -6.82 5.42
CA LEU A 101 -21.92 -6.87 5.94
C LEU A 101 -22.12 -8.04 6.88
N GLU A 102 -21.59 -9.22 6.56
CA GLU A 102 -21.68 -10.38 7.44
C GLU A 102 -20.92 -10.16 8.78
N THR A 103 -19.79 -9.47 8.72
CA THR A 103 -19.03 -9.10 9.92
C THR A 103 -19.83 -8.13 10.79
N PHE A 104 -20.40 -7.08 10.22
CA PHE A 104 -21.25 -6.13 10.93
C PHE A 104 -22.48 -6.83 11.53
N ARG A 105 -23.17 -7.68 10.76
CA ARG A 105 -24.32 -8.44 11.24
C ARG A 105 -23.99 -9.25 12.50
N ARG A 106 -22.82 -9.92 12.52
CA ARG A 106 -22.38 -10.71 13.67
C ARG A 106 -22.01 -9.88 14.89
N LEU A 107 -21.37 -8.74 14.68
CA LEU A 107 -20.87 -7.90 15.78
C LEU A 107 -21.93 -6.97 16.36
N SER A 108 -22.77 -6.37 15.51
CA SER A 108 -23.80 -5.42 15.94
C SER A 108 -25.08 -6.08 16.46
N GLY A 109 -25.33 -7.35 16.10
CA GLY A 109 -26.59 -8.03 16.37
C GLY A 109 -27.78 -7.58 15.48
N ILE A 110 -27.54 -6.61 14.54
CA ILE A 110 -28.57 -6.14 13.60
C ILE A 110 -28.81 -7.25 12.57
N GLN A 111 -30.02 -7.81 12.57
CA GLN A 111 -30.36 -8.91 11.66
C GLN A 111 -30.52 -8.42 10.23
N ASN A 112 -31.17 -7.27 10.04
CA ASN A 112 -31.46 -6.68 8.73
C ASN A 112 -30.35 -5.70 8.31
N ILE A 113 -29.08 -6.10 8.42
CA ILE A 113 -27.91 -5.25 8.12
C ILE A 113 -27.96 -4.62 6.72
N ARG A 114 -28.59 -5.29 5.76
CA ARG A 114 -28.72 -4.80 4.39
C ARG A 114 -29.67 -3.61 4.26
N GLU A 115 -30.61 -3.42 5.19
CA GLU A 115 -31.55 -2.29 5.19
C GLU A 115 -30.92 -1.00 5.70
N VAL A 116 -29.88 -1.11 6.55
CA VAL A 116 -29.11 0.02 7.07
C VAL A 116 -27.82 0.28 6.28
N PHE A 117 -27.56 -0.53 5.26
CA PHE A 117 -26.40 -0.38 4.38
C PHE A 117 -26.74 0.60 3.26
N ASP A 118 -26.07 1.75 3.24
CA ASP A 118 -26.26 2.78 2.22
C ASP A 118 -25.66 2.34 0.87
N ALA A 119 -24.35 2.29 0.79
CA ALA A 119 -23.67 1.98 -0.46
C ALA A 119 -22.27 1.37 -0.25
N PHE A 120 -21.78 0.69 -1.27
CA PHE A 120 -20.36 0.38 -1.46
C PHE A 120 -19.82 1.34 -2.53
N ILE A 121 -18.91 2.22 -2.14
CA ILE A 121 -18.32 3.20 -3.04
C ILE A 121 -17.08 2.58 -3.69
N SER A 122 -17.18 2.31 -4.99
CA SER A 122 -16.11 1.75 -5.78
C SER A 122 -15.02 2.77 -6.08
N ALA A 123 -13.77 2.32 -6.15
CA ALA A 123 -12.69 3.17 -6.64
C ALA A 123 -12.89 3.50 -8.14
N PRO A 124 -12.68 4.77 -8.57
CA PRO A 124 -12.85 5.16 -9.97
C PRO A 124 -11.84 4.50 -10.89
N GLU A 125 -10.62 4.29 -10.38
CA GLU A 125 -9.53 3.63 -11.09
C GLU A 125 -9.22 2.29 -10.45
N HIS A 126 -9.14 1.26 -11.27
CA HIS A 126 -8.94 -0.12 -10.81
C HIS A 126 -7.49 -0.58 -10.87
N PHE A 127 -6.69 0.04 -11.76
CA PHE A 127 -5.27 -0.23 -11.97
C PHE A 127 -4.49 1.09 -11.96
N PHE A 128 -3.19 1.00 -11.70
CA PHE A 128 -2.26 2.14 -11.69
C PHE A 128 -2.67 3.30 -10.77
N TYR A 129 -3.46 3.00 -9.75
CA TYR A 129 -4.10 3.98 -8.88
C TYR A 129 -3.22 4.46 -7.73
N ARG A 130 -2.11 3.78 -7.45
CA ARG A 130 -1.26 4.15 -6.32
C ARG A 130 -0.38 5.35 -6.66
N ASN A 131 -0.26 6.26 -5.69
CA ASN A 131 0.65 7.41 -5.77
C ASN A 131 1.95 7.20 -4.99
N LYS A 132 2.14 6.07 -4.34
CA LYS A 132 3.40 5.70 -3.66
C LYS A 132 3.61 4.20 -3.77
N MET A 133 4.85 3.83 -4.10
CA MET A 133 5.28 2.45 -4.09
C MET A 133 6.69 2.33 -3.49
N GLU A 134 6.89 1.28 -2.73
CA GLU A 134 8.16 0.90 -2.15
C GLU A 134 8.57 -0.45 -2.72
N TYR A 135 9.68 -0.48 -3.44
CA TYR A 135 10.31 -1.69 -3.95
C TYR A 135 11.52 -2.02 -3.07
N SER A 136 11.67 -3.28 -2.73
CA SER A 136 12.78 -3.76 -1.90
C SER A 136 13.83 -4.46 -2.75
N PHE A 137 15.10 -4.24 -2.42
CA PHE A 137 16.17 -5.10 -2.88
C PHE A 137 16.35 -6.29 -1.94
N SER A 138 16.70 -7.44 -2.49
CA SER A 138 17.12 -8.59 -1.69
C SER A 138 18.06 -9.48 -2.46
N SER A 139 19.05 -10.04 -1.74
CA SER A 139 19.86 -11.14 -2.27
C SER A 139 19.17 -12.50 -2.19
N ILE A 140 17.94 -12.55 -1.66
CA ILE A 140 17.10 -13.75 -1.61
C ILE A 140 15.86 -13.50 -2.48
N GLU A 141 15.88 -14.03 -3.69
CA GLU A 141 14.76 -13.92 -4.63
C GLU A 141 13.79 -15.09 -4.44
N HIS A 142 12.50 -14.79 -4.56
CA HIS A 142 11.44 -15.79 -4.60
C HIS A 142 10.70 -15.73 -5.91
N CYS A 143 10.60 -16.87 -6.58
CA CYS A 143 9.76 -17.03 -7.77
C CYS A 143 8.37 -17.53 -7.34
N LEU A 144 7.34 -16.72 -7.55
CA LEU A 144 5.97 -17.07 -7.18
C LEU A 144 5.42 -18.24 -8.00
N GLU A 145 5.79 -18.32 -9.28
CA GLU A 145 5.28 -19.34 -10.21
C GLU A 145 5.75 -20.75 -9.87
N THR A 146 7.01 -20.87 -9.42
CA THR A 146 7.64 -22.16 -9.12
C THR A 146 7.75 -22.44 -7.62
N ASP A 147 7.34 -21.48 -6.78
CA ASP A 147 7.53 -21.48 -5.32
C ASP A 147 8.98 -21.82 -4.90
N SER A 148 9.95 -21.35 -5.71
CA SER A 148 11.37 -21.59 -5.51
C SER A 148 12.11 -20.37 -5.01
N GLU A 149 13.27 -20.58 -4.41
CA GLU A 149 14.14 -19.53 -3.87
C GLU A 149 15.50 -19.58 -4.54
N LYS A 150 16.10 -18.42 -4.73
CA LYS A 150 17.46 -18.24 -5.21
C LYS A 150 18.22 -17.34 -4.25
N ASP A 151 19.27 -17.87 -3.64
CA ASP A 151 20.23 -17.11 -2.86
C ASP A 151 21.27 -16.42 -3.75
N ASP A 152 21.95 -15.43 -3.21
CA ASP A 152 22.95 -14.60 -3.90
C ASP A 152 22.40 -13.98 -5.21
N ALA A 153 21.13 -13.63 -5.20
CA ALA A 153 20.44 -12.95 -6.29
C ALA A 153 20.55 -11.43 -6.14
N PHE A 154 20.14 -10.72 -7.20
CA PHE A 154 19.93 -9.27 -7.16
C PHE A 154 18.45 -8.99 -7.49
N ALA A 155 17.57 -9.25 -6.52
CA ALA A 155 16.14 -9.05 -6.69
C ALA A 155 15.76 -7.59 -6.42
N LEU A 156 14.83 -7.05 -7.22
CA LEU A 156 14.16 -5.78 -7.01
C LEU A 156 12.67 -5.94 -7.29
N GLY A 157 11.85 -5.71 -6.28
CA GLY A 157 10.41 -5.86 -6.40
C GLY A 157 9.71 -5.83 -5.05
N PHE A 158 8.77 -6.72 -4.84
CA PHE A 158 7.94 -6.73 -3.64
C PHE A 158 8.35 -7.82 -2.65
N LYS A 159 8.34 -7.48 -1.36
CA LYS A 159 8.50 -8.50 -0.32
C LYS A 159 7.37 -9.52 -0.43
N ARG A 160 7.73 -10.81 -0.45
CA ARG A 160 6.76 -11.88 -0.48
C ARG A 160 5.86 -11.79 0.76
N ARG A 161 4.57 -11.86 0.55
CA ARG A 161 3.58 -11.83 1.64
C ARG A 161 3.83 -12.96 2.64
N GLY A 162 3.97 -12.61 3.92
CA GLY A 162 4.23 -13.56 5.00
C GLY A 162 5.71 -13.85 5.26
N THR A 163 6.61 -13.22 4.49
CA THR A 163 8.05 -13.20 4.77
C THR A 163 8.57 -11.77 4.69
N TRP A 164 9.62 -11.43 5.43
CA TRP A 164 10.19 -10.09 5.43
C TRP A 164 11.53 -10.01 4.69
N TRP A 165 12.08 -11.14 4.29
CA TRP A 165 13.44 -11.25 3.72
C TRP A 165 13.47 -11.67 2.25
N LYS A 166 12.38 -12.22 1.71
CA LYS A 166 12.31 -12.66 0.32
C LYS A 166 11.66 -11.60 -0.54
N VAL A 167 12.21 -11.39 -1.72
CA VAL A 167 11.66 -10.45 -2.69
C VAL A 167 11.24 -11.19 -3.97
N GLU A 168 10.06 -10.89 -4.44
CA GLU A 168 9.54 -11.26 -5.75
C GLU A 168 9.96 -10.16 -6.73
N SER A 169 10.92 -10.45 -7.61
CA SER A 169 11.37 -9.46 -8.61
C SER A 169 10.24 -9.07 -9.53
N LEU A 170 10.11 -7.76 -9.77
CA LEU A 170 9.15 -7.24 -10.73
C LEU A 170 9.83 -7.13 -12.12
N ASN A 171 9.32 -7.90 -13.09
CA ASN A 171 9.86 -7.96 -14.45
C ASN A 171 8.90 -7.35 -15.49
N LYS A 172 7.66 -7.08 -15.11
CA LYS A 172 6.66 -6.35 -15.87
C LYS A 172 5.67 -5.70 -14.89
N ALA A 173 4.87 -4.75 -15.36
CA ALA A 173 3.94 -4.00 -14.53
C ALA A 173 3.05 -4.88 -13.65
N SER A 174 2.91 -4.48 -12.39
CA SER A 174 2.02 -5.15 -11.41
C SER A 174 0.56 -4.74 -11.56
N GLY A 175 0.28 -3.67 -12.29
CA GLY A 175 -1.03 -3.03 -12.37
C GLY A 175 -1.39 -2.16 -11.16
N LEU A 176 -0.48 -1.98 -10.21
CA LEU A 176 -0.75 -1.19 -9.00
C LEU A 176 -0.24 0.24 -9.07
N PHE A 177 0.94 0.45 -9.64
CA PHE A 177 1.62 1.73 -9.70
C PHE A 177 1.85 2.15 -11.16
N ASP A 178 2.49 3.27 -11.39
CA ASP A 178 2.81 3.81 -12.69
C ASP A 178 3.41 2.76 -13.64
N GLN A 179 2.75 2.53 -14.76
CA GLN A 179 3.12 1.45 -15.68
C GLN A 179 4.51 1.68 -16.28
N GLU A 180 4.79 2.89 -16.73
CA GLU A 180 6.07 3.21 -17.38
C GLU A 180 7.24 3.00 -16.41
N TRP A 181 7.08 3.44 -15.15
CA TRP A 181 8.08 3.18 -14.11
C TRP A 181 8.28 1.68 -13.87
N GLU A 182 7.20 0.92 -13.71
CA GLU A 182 7.32 -0.52 -13.45
C GLU A 182 7.89 -1.30 -14.64
N ASP A 183 7.58 -0.91 -15.86
CA ASP A 183 8.16 -1.51 -17.08
C ASP A 183 9.67 -1.23 -17.20
N LYS A 184 10.16 -0.13 -16.59
CA LYS A 184 11.58 0.24 -16.53
C LYS A 184 12.34 -0.35 -15.33
N LEU A 185 11.66 -0.96 -14.36
CA LEU A 185 12.31 -1.52 -13.17
C LEU A 185 13.35 -2.60 -13.48
N LYS A 186 13.14 -3.38 -14.53
CA LYS A 186 14.13 -4.39 -14.96
C LYS A 186 15.42 -3.72 -15.41
N GLU A 187 15.34 -2.67 -16.23
CA GLU A 187 16.49 -1.92 -16.73
C GLU A 187 17.24 -1.23 -15.58
N LEU A 188 16.51 -0.62 -14.64
CA LEU A 188 17.08 -0.06 -13.42
C LEU A 188 17.79 -1.11 -12.57
N ARG A 189 17.20 -2.29 -12.41
CA ARG A 189 17.81 -3.39 -11.66
C ARG A 189 19.12 -3.86 -12.30
N GLU A 190 19.13 -4.05 -13.61
CA GLU A 190 20.31 -4.46 -14.36
C GLU A 190 21.43 -3.41 -14.27
N TYR A 191 21.11 -2.13 -14.37
CA TYR A 191 22.07 -1.04 -14.15
C TYR A 191 22.71 -1.11 -12.76
N LEU A 192 21.90 -1.26 -11.70
CA LEU A 192 22.40 -1.30 -10.33
C LEU A 192 23.18 -2.58 -10.03
N GLU A 193 22.79 -3.73 -10.55
CA GLU A 193 23.53 -5.00 -10.44
C GLU A 193 24.92 -4.89 -11.07
N ASN A 194 25.03 -4.23 -12.22
CA ASN A 194 26.29 -4.02 -12.94
C ASN A 194 27.28 -3.11 -12.19
N THR A 195 26.87 -2.41 -11.13
CA THR A 195 27.79 -1.68 -10.24
C THR A 195 28.68 -2.61 -9.41
N GLY A 196 28.35 -3.91 -9.34
CA GLY A 196 29.04 -4.91 -8.51
C GLY A 196 28.77 -4.79 -7.00
N LEU A 197 27.92 -3.83 -6.58
CA LEU A 197 27.47 -3.72 -5.20
C LEU A 197 26.29 -4.66 -4.97
N LYS A 198 26.22 -5.28 -3.79
CA LYS A 198 25.23 -6.32 -3.49
C LYS A 198 23.87 -5.75 -3.08
N ALA A 199 22.79 -6.44 -3.44
CA ALA A 199 21.49 -6.26 -2.82
C ALA A 199 21.54 -6.64 -1.33
N TRP A 200 20.66 -6.02 -0.54
CA TRP A 200 20.55 -6.28 0.90
C TRP A 200 20.23 -7.76 1.18
N HIS A 201 20.92 -8.35 2.15
CA HIS A 201 20.63 -9.69 2.65
C HIS A 201 19.97 -9.55 4.04
N PRO A 202 18.64 -9.51 4.16
CA PRO A 202 17.97 -9.13 5.40
C PRO A 202 18.36 -9.98 6.61
N PRO A 203 18.43 -11.34 6.55
CA PRO A 203 18.86 -12.16 7.68
C PRO A 203 20.29 -11.92 8.14
N LYS A 204 21.23 -11.68 7.21
CA LYS A 204 22.67 -11.44 7.53
C LYS A 204 22.96 -9.97 7.80
N LYS A 205 22.02 -9.04 7.42
CA LYS A 205 22.14 -7.58 7.57
C LYS A 205 23.40 -7.03 6.87
N ILE A 206 23.66 -7.50 5.67
CA ILE A 206 24.77 -7.09 4.82
C ILE A 206 24.25 -6.79 3.42
N GLY A 207 24.97 -5.97 2.67
CA GLY A 207 24.64 -5.54 1.33
C GLY A 207 24.44 -4.03 1.27
N PHE A 208 24.36 -3.48 0.07
CA PHE A 208 24.34 -2.04 -0.16
C PHE A 208 22.93 -1.52 -0.50
N PHE A 209 22.29 -2.05 -1.57
CA PHE A 209 20.98 -1.58 -2.00
C PHE A 209 19.87 -2.15 -1.12
N ARG A 210 19.02 -1.26 -0.56
CA ARG A 210 17.95 -1.66 0.37
C ARG A 210 16.56 -1.46 -0.21
N HIS A 211 16.23 -0.24 -0.62
CA HIS A 211 14.91 0.10 -1.16
C HIS A 211 15.01 1.15 -2.26
N ILE A 212 14.01 1.17 -3.12
CA ILE A 212 13.70 2.34 -3.93
C ILE A 212 12.23 2.70 -3.69
N VAL A 213 12.00 3.95 -3.29
CA VAL A 213 10.67 4.47 -2.99
C VAL A 213 10.31 5.50 -4.04
N VAL A 214 9.12 5.39 -4.59
CA VAL A 214 8.65 6.29 -5.64
C VAL A 214 7.30 6.86 -5.26
N ARG A 215 7.18 8.18 -5.37
CA ARG A 215 5.90 8.89 -5.34
C ARG A 215 5.54 9.38 -6.73
N LYS A 216 4.27 9.33 -7.05
CA LYS A 216 3.69 9.90 -8.26
C LYS A 216 2.72 11.01 -7.90
N SER A 217 2.80 12.12 -8.60
CA SER A 217 1.72 13.09 -8.73
C SER A 217 0.86 12.71 -9.93
N PHE A 218 -0.42 12.55 -9.72
CA PHE A 218 -1.37 12.36 -10.82
C PHE A 218 -1.69 13.68 -11.51
N ALA A 219 -1.69 14.79 -10.77
CA ALA A 219 -1.96 16.12 -11.30
C ALA A 219 -0.87 16.61 -12.25
N ALA A 220 0.42 16.35 -11.93
CA ALA A 220 1.55 16.81 -12.74
C ALA A 220 2.17 15.69 -13.60
N ASP A 221 1.75 14.44 -13.44
CA ASP A 221 2.37 13.24 -14.02
C ASP A 221 3.88 13.14 -13.75
N GLN A 222 4.31 13.52 -12.56
CA GLN A 222 5.70 13.55 -12.13
C GLN A 222 6.01 12.51 -11.06
N LEU A 223 7.29 12.15 -10.97
CA LEU A 223 7.82 11.18 -10.01
C LEU A 223 8.84 11.84 -9.08
N LEU A 224 8.73 11.52 -7.80
CA LEU A 224 9.77 11.76 -6.79
C LEU A 224 10.33 10.41 -6.39
N VAL A 225 11.64 10.21 -6.60
CA VAL A 225 12.33 8.93 -6.41
C VAL A 225 13.31 9.02 -5.27
N ASN A 226 13.38 8.02 -4.41
CA ASN A 226 14.37 7.93 -3.33
C ASN A 226 15.07 6.56 -3.35
N LEU A 227 16.36 6.54 -3.58
CA LEU A 227 17.19 5.36 -3.40
C LEU A 227 17.65 5.26 -1.95
N VAL A 228 17.41 4.13 -1.31
CA VAL A 228 17.85 3.84 0.06
C VAL A 228 18.95 2.80 0.03
N THR A 229 20.13 3.13 0.60
CA THR A 229 21.29 2.25 0.65
C THR A 229 21.83 2.11 2.06
N ALA A 230 22.71 1.14 2.30
CA ALA A 230 23.58 1.14 3.46
C ALA A 230 24.74 2.13 3.26
N SER A 231 25.42 2.50 4.34
CA SER A 231 26.65 3.32 4.27
C SER A 231 27.86 2.52 3.76
N GLU A 232 27.90 1.23 4.09
CA GLU A 232 28.97 0.32 3.63
C GLU A 232 28.89 0.13 2.12
N GLY A 233 29.89 0.61 1.40
CA GLY A 233 29.95 0.57 -0.06
C GLY A 233 29.66 1.91 -0.74
N LEU A 234 29.26 2.94 0.01
CA LEU A 234 28.92 4.25 -0.56
C LEU A 234 30.09 4.90 -1.33
N ASN A 235 31.31 4.68 -0.86
CA ASN A 235 32.54 5.17 -1.53
C ASN A 235 32.84 4.48 -2.89
N ARG A 236 32.16 3.39 -3.20
CA ARG A 236 32.27 2.66 -4.47
C ARG A 236 31.10 2.91 -5.41
N PHE A 237 30.06 3.58 -4.92
CA PHE A 237 28.86 3.86 -5.70
C PHE A 237 28.96 5.24 -6.36
N ASP A 238 28.94 5.28 -7.69
CA ASP A 238 28.86 6.55 -8.42
C ASP A 238 27.42 7.08 -8.42
N ILE A 239 27.15 7.89 -7.41
CA ILE A 239 25.82 8.47 -7.20
C ILE A 239 25.44 9.48 -8.30
N ASN A 240 26.44 10.12 -8.94
CA ASN A 240 26.18 11.07 -10.01
C ASN A 240 25.80 10.33 -11.29
N ALA A 241 26.51 9.24 -11.63
CA ALA A 241 26.15 8.38 -12.76
C ALA A 241 24.75 7.78 -12.57
N PHE A 242 24.41 7.34 -11.34
CA PHE A 242 23.05 6.90 -11.02
C PHE A 242 22.00 7.99 -11.22
N SER A 243 22.29 9.21 -10.78
CA SER A 243 21.38 10.35 -10.97
C SER A 243 21.13 10.63 -12.45
N SER A 244 22.17 10.64 -13.26
CA SER A 244 22.07 10.82 -14.71
C SER A 244 21.28 9.70 -15.37
N PHE A 245 21.54 8.44 -14.98
CA PHE A 245 20.82 7.27 -15.50
C PHE A 245 19.31 7.35 -15.22
N VAL A 246 18.87 7.71 -14.00
CA VAL A 246 17.43 7.81 -13.65
C VAL A 246 16.76 8.94 -14.43
N GLN A 247 17.45 10.06 -14.64
CA GLN A 247 16.96 11.17 -15.46
C GLN A 247 16.81 10.76 -16.94
N GLU A 248 17.77 10.01 -17.47
CA GLU A 248 17.71 9.47 -18.83
C GLU A 248 16.58 8.44 -18.99
N LEU A 249 16.38 7.59 -17.97
CA LEU A 249 15.37 6.53 -17.94
C LEU A 249 13.93 7.07 -18.00
N MET A 250 13.63 8.16 -17.27
CA MET A 250 12.29 8.68 -17.08
C MET A 250 12.09 10.11 -17.60
N GLY A 251 13.15 10.76 -18.06
CA GLY A 251 13.09 12.10 -18.65
C GLY A 251 12.48 13.15 -17.70
N ASP A 252 11.69 14.05 -18.29
CA ASP A 252 11.05 15.17 -17.58
C ASP A 252 10.04 14.76 -16.49
N ARG A 253 9.72 13.47 -16.41
CA ARG A 253 8.85 12.95 -15.35
C ARG A 253 9.53 12.93 -13.98
N ILE A 254 10.86 13.05 -13.89
CA ILE A 254 11.57 13.12 -12.61
C ILE A 254 11.51 14.53 -12.04
N ALA A 255 10.60 14.78 -11.08
CA ALA A 255 10.56 16.04 -10.34
C ALA A 255 11.70 16.14 -9.31
N GLY A 256 12.12 15.03 -8.76
CA GLY A 256 13.23 14.97 -7.84
C GLY A 256 13.77 13.57 -7.62
N LEU A 257 15.07 13.50 -7.36
CA LEU A 257 15.78 12.28 -7.00
C LEU A 257 16.50 12.49 -5.68
N LEU A 258 16.25 11.59 -4.74
CA LEU A 258 16.79 11.61 -3.39
C LEU A 258 17.66 10.37 -3.17
N HIS A 259 18.60 10.52 -2.26
CA HIS A 259 19.37 9.39 -1.73
C HIS A 259 19.36 9.42 -0.20
N THR A 260 19.06 8.29 0.41
CA THR A 260 18.99 8.12 1.86
C THR A 260 19.90 6.99 2.30
N VAL A 261 20.78 7.27 3.24
CA VAL A 261 21.60 6.23 3.88
C VAL A 261 20.88 5.69 5.10
N ASN A 262 20.68 4.37 5.13
CA ASN A 262 19.99 3.69 6.22
C ASN A 262 20.77 2.45 6.68
N ASP A 263 21.39 2.56 7.85
CA ASP A 263 22.10 1.46 8.50
C ASP A 263 21.27 0.78 9.61
N ASN A 264 20.00 1.19 9.77
CA ASN A 264 19.14 0.57 10.77
C ASN A 264 18.96 -0.93 10.47
N VAL A 265 19.02 -1.72 11.53
CA VAL A 265 18.83 -3.17 11.49
C VAL A 265 17.42 -3.54 10.96
N ALA A 266 16.41 -2.72 11.26
CA ALA A 266 15.07 -2.88 10.72
C ALA A 266 15.09 -2.58 9.22
N ASP A 267 14.65 -3.55 8.43
CA ASP A 267 14.56 -3.41 6.97
C ASP A 267 13.31 -2.60 6.59
N ARG A 268 13.40 -1.28 6.81
CA ARG A 268 12.37 -0.28 6.49
C ARG A 268 12.96 0.79 5.58
N ALA A 269 12.17 1.28 4.63
CA ALA A 269 12.56 2.41 3.79
C ALA A 269 12.59 3.73 4.56
N LYS A 270 11.65 3.91 5.49
CA LYS A 270 11.59 5.11 6.36
C LYS A 270 12.62 5.02 7.49
N ILE A 271 13.37 6.10 7.67
CA ILE A 271 14.34 6.25 8.77
C ILE A 271 13.78 7.27 9.77
N GLU A 272 13.74 6.87 11.03
CA GLU A 272 13.54 7.79 12.13
C GLU A 272 14.86 8.60 12.27
N ASN A 273 14.81 9.91 12.06
CA ASN A 273 15.93 10.85 12.08
C ASN A 273 16.97 10.75 10.95
N GLY A 274 16.63 10.11 9.82
CA GLY A 274 17.50 10.07 8.64
C GLY A 274 17.32 11.31 7.75
N GLN A 275 18.43 11.83 7.23
CA GLN A 275 18.38 12.88 6.22
C GLN A 275 18.52 12.29 4.84
N SER A 276 17.59 12.66 3.94
CA SER A 276 17.70 12.37 2.53
C SER A 276 18.45 13.51 1.84
N LYS A 277 19.45 13.16 1.03
CA LYS A 277 20.16 14.14 0.18
C LYS A 277 19.44 14.26 -1.16
N VAL A 278 19.14 15.47 -1.59
CA VAL A 278 18.66 15.75 -2.94
C VAL A 278 19.82 15.60 -3.92
N LEU A 279 19.67 14.74 -4.90
CA LEU A 279 20.64 14.52 -5.99
C LEU A 279 20.26 15.34 -7.23
N PHE A 280 18.96 15.47 -7.46
CA PHE A 280 18.40 16.23 -8.59
C PHE A 280 17.03 16.78 -8.23
N GLY A 281 16.68 17.95 -8.77
CA GLY A 281 15.35 18.55 -8.68
C GLY A 281 14.94 18.96 -7.26
N LYS A 282 13.74 18.57 -6.87
CA LYS A 282 13.10 18.97 -5.61
C LYS A 282 12.97 17.79 -4.64
N ASP A 283 12.76 18.09 -3.35
CA ASP A 283 12.43 17.08 -2.31
C ASP A 283 10.93 16.94 -2.07
N VAL A 284 10.12 17.66 -2.84
CA VAL A 284 8.65 17.68 -2.79
C VAL A 284 8.04 17.48 -4.16
N ILE A 285 6.83 16.90 -4.16
CA ILE A 285 5.97 16.77 -5.33
C ILE A 285 4.59 17.32 -5.00
N GLU A 286 3.91 17.93 -5.96
CA GLU A 286 2.60 18.54 -5.76
C GLU A 286 1.51 17.59 -6.26
N GLU A 287 0.45 17.42 -5.45
CA GLU A 287 -0.75 16.67 -5.83
C GLU A 287 -1.98 17.56 -5.66
N GLN A 288 -2.97 17.38 -6.51
CA GLN A 288 -4.25 18.05 -6.40
C GLN A 288 -5.33 17.10 -5.89
N LEU A 289 -6.13 17.54 -4.91
CA LEU A 289 -7.22 16.76 -4.34
C LEU A 289 -8.42 17.68 -4.06
N LEU A 290 -9.57 17.39 -4.69
CA LEU A 290 -10.80 18.21 -4.60
C LEU A 290 -10.56 19.71 -4.85
N GLY A 291 -9.61 20.02 -5.78
CA GLY A 291 -9.28 21.38 -6.17
C GLY A 291 -8.47 22.16 -5.12
N LEU A 292 -7.77 21.48 -4.22
CA LEU A 292 -6.71 22.02 -3.38
C LEU A 292 -5.38 21.37 -3.76
N ASN A 293 -4.28 22.13 -3.67
CA ASN A 293 -2.94 21.66 -3.94
C ASN A 293 -2.23 21.29 -2.63
N PHE A 294 -1.54 20.15 -2.63
CA PHE A 294 -0.81 19.65 -1.48
C PHE A 294 0.62 19.30 -1.87
N GLN A 295 1.58 19.87 -1.14
CA GLN A 295 2.96 19.46 -1.25
C GLN A 295 3.19 18.17 -0.46
N MET A 296 3.77 17.18 -1.10
CA MET A 296 4.08 15.88 -0.52
C MET A 296 5.58 15.65 -0.53
N ARG A 297 6.16 15.43 0.66
CA ARG A 297 7.52 14.90 0.80
C ARG A 297 7.53 13.39 0.65
N MET A 298 8.70 12.78 0.49
CA MET A 298 8.82 11.32 0.40
C MET A 298 8.15 10.60 1.58
N GLU A 299 8.29 11.15 2.80
CA GLU A 299 7.79 10.52 4.03
C GLU A 299 6.40 10.99 4.47
N SER A 300 5.85 12.07 3.88
CA SER A 300 4.51 12.56 4.23
C SER A 300 3.45 11.47 4.04
N PHE A 301 2.55 11.34 4.98
CA PHE A 301 1.38 10.50 4.78
C PHE A 301 0.42 11.14 3.77
N PHE A 302 0.03 10.40 2.77
CA PHE A 302 -1.03 10.77 1.83
C PHE A 302 -1.74 9.49 1.40
N GLN A 303 -3.06 9.52 1.21
CA GLN A 303 -3.82 8.35 0.76
C GLN A 303 -3.25 7.83 -0.57
N THR A 304 -2.93 6.55 -0.61
CA THR A 304 -2.21 5.94 -1.74
C THR A 304 -3.05 5.80 -3.01
N ASN A 305 -4.37 5.97 -2.92
CA ASN A 305 -5.30 6.07 -4.06
C ASN A 305 -5.98 7.45 -3.99
N PRO A 306 -5.42 8.50 -4.62
CA PRO A 306 -5.95 9.86 -4.51
C PRO A 306 -7.40 9.98 -5.01
N LYS A 307 -7.73 9.37 -6.14
CA LYS A 307 -9.09 9.43 -6.71
C LYS A 307 -10.14 8.75 -5.82
N CYS A 308 -9.77 7.64 -5.18
CA CYS A 308 -10.64 7.01 -4.19
C CYS A 308 -10.71 7.83 -2.89
N ALA A 309 -9.62 8.50 -2.51
CA ALA A 309 -9.59 9.41 -1.36
C ALA A 309 -10.53 10.61 -1.56
N GLU A 310 -10.63 11.15 -2.76
CA GLU A 310 -11.60 12.22 -3.08
C GLU A 310 -13.03 11.78 -2.78
N LEU A 311 -13.42 10.58 -3.19
CA LEU A 311 -14.75 10.03 -2.89
C LEU A 311 -14.96 9.79 -1.40
N LEU A 312 -13.94 9.23 -0.71
CA LEU A 312 -13.97 9.01 0.73
C LEU A 312 -14.16 10.33 1.49
N TYR A 313 -13.35 11.34 1.15
CA TYR A 313 -13.41 12.65 1.81
C TYR A 313 -14.69 13.38 1.50
N THR A 314 -15.19 13.35 0.25
CA THR A 314 -16.48 13.91 -0.11
C THR A 314 -17.59 13.31 0.75
N LYS A 315 -17.65 11.98 0.87
CA LYS A 315 -18.66 11.31 1.70
C LYS A 315 -18.52 11.65 3.19
N ALA A 316 -17.29 11.73 3.70
CA ALA A 316 -17.04 12.14 5.09
C ALA A 316 -17.51 13.59 5.35
N LEU A 317 -17.20 14.49 4.41
CA LEU A 317 -17.65 15.88 4.49
C LEU A 317 -19.19 16.01 4.39
N ASP A 318 -19.84 15.17 3.59
CA ASP A 318 -21.30 15.12 3.51
C ASP A 318 -21.92 14.79 4.88
N TYR A 319 -21.34 13.84 5.62
CA TYR A 319 -21.79 13.53 6.97
C TYR A 319 -21.50 14.65 7.99
N VAL A 320 -20.31 15.28 7.91
CA VAL A 320 -19.94 16.39 8.82
C VAL A 320 -20.89 17.57 8.64
N PHE A 321 -21.29 17.85 7.41
CA PHE A 321 -22.13 19.01 7.05
C PHE A 321 -23.55 18.59 6.63
N GLU A 322 -24.05 17.45 7.11
CA GLU A 322 -25.44 17.02 6.91
C GLU A 322 -26.41 18.02 7.56
N GLU A 323 -26.04 18.55 8.72
CA GLU A 323 -26.72 19.66 9.37
C GLU A 323 -25.86 20.93 9.26
N GLU A 324 -26.52 22.09 9.26
CA GLU A 324 -25.83 23.37 9.27
C GLU A 324 -25.05 23.58 10.58
N ILE A 325 -23.72 23.78 10.44
CA ILE A 325 -22.85 24.09 11.58
C ILE A 325 -22.79 25.60 11.73
N SER A 326 -23.25 26.11 12.89
CA SER A 326 -23.22 27.52 13.24
C SER A 326 -21.77 28.05 13.27
N SER A 327 -21.58 29.31 12.84
CA SER A 327 -20.27 29.96 12.76
C SER A 327 -19.55 30.18 14.10
N ASP A 328 -20.25 30.02 15.22
CA ASP A 328 -19.65 30.04 16.55
C ASP A 328 -19.07 28.69 17.00
N LYS A 329 -19.26 27.65 16.18
CA LYS A 329 -18.72 26.32 16.44
C LYS A 329 -17.33 26.13 15.84
N VAL A 330 -16.58 25.23 16.45
CA VAL A 330 -15.27 24.78 15.98
C VAL A 330 -15.36 23.31 15.62
N VAL A 331 -14.83 22.94 14.45
CA VAL A 331 -14.71 21.55 14.02
C VAL A 331 -13.26 21.11 14.19
N LEU A 332 -13.06 19.92 14.75
CA LEU A 332 -11.73 19.37 15.01
C LEU A 332 -11.39 18.28 14.01
N ASP A 333 -10.19 18.35 13.43
CA ASP A 333 -9.54 17.28 12.68
C ASP A 333 -8.41 16.71 13.55
N LEU A 334 -8.71 15.62 14.25
CA LEU A 334 -7.77 14.97 15.14
C LEU A 334 -6.93 13.95 14.35
N PHE A 335 -5.59 13.98 14.54
CA PHE A 335 -4.63 13.25 13.74
C PHE A 335 -4.59 13.74 12.28
N CYS A 336 -4.60 15.05 12.10
CA CYS A 336 -4.80 15.71 10.82
C CYS A 336 -3.66 15.50 9.80
N GLY A 337 -2.48 15.03 10.22
CA GLY A 337 -1.30 14.90 9.37
C GLY A 337 -0.97 16.24 8.68
N THR A 338 -0.87 16.24 7.35
CA THR A 338 -0.62 17.44 6.54
C THR A 338 -1.87 18.32 6.32
N GLY A 339 -2.94 18.13 7.12
CA GLY A 339 -4.12 18.97 7.17
C GLY A 339 -5.08 18.82 5.98
N THR A 340 -5.05 17.67 5.30
CA THR A 340 -5.86 17.47 4.08
C THR A 340 -7.37 17.59 4.36
N ILE A 341 -7.89 16.87 5.36
CA ILE A 341 -9.32 16.87 5.67
C ILE A 341 -9.73 18.22 6.25
N ALA A 342 -8.93 18.78 7.18
CA ALA A 342 -9.16 20.10 7.75
C ALA A 342 -9.34 21.19 6.67
N GLN A 343 -8.44 21.24 5.68
CA GLN A 343 -8.52 22.21 4.60
C GLN A 343 -9.72 21.98 3.68
N LEU A 344 -10.08 20.74 3.41
CA LEU A 344 -11.28 20.41 2.63
C LEU A 344 -12.56 20.82 3.39
N MET A 345 -12.63 20.62 4.71
CA MET A 345 -13.72 21.11 5.55
C MET A 345 -13.82 22.65 5.50
N ALA A 346 -12.68 23.33 5.67
CA ALA A 346 -12.60 24.79 5.64
C ALA A 346 -13.02 25.38 4.28
N LYS A 347 -12.59 24.76 3.17
CA LYS A 347 -13.04 25.14 1.83
C LYS A 347 -14.54 24.97 1.64
N ARG A 348 -15.11 23.89 2.16
CA ARG A 348 -16.55 23.58 2.02
C ARG A 348 -17.43 24.53 2.83
N ASN A 349 -16.96 24.93 4.02
CA ASN A 349 -17.68 25.89 4.88
C ASN A 349 -16.73 27.00 5.38
N PRO A 350 -16.60 28.09 4.64
CA PRO A 350 -15.68 29.18 4.99
C PRO A 350 -16.04 29.93 6.29
N ASN A 351 -17.25 29.78 6.80
CA ASN A 351 -17.73 30.46 8.01
C ASN A 351 -17.45 29.70 9.30
N VAL A 352 -16.99 28.47 9.23
CA VAL A 352 -16.70 27.61 10.39
C VAL A 352 -15.19 27.55 10.62
N SER A 353 -14.78 27.68 11.87
CA SER A 353 -13.38 27.53 12.26
C SER A 353 -13.01 26.05 12.36
N ILE A 354 -11.90 25.64 11.73
CA ILE A 354 -11.41 24.29 11.74
C ILE A 354 -10.06 24.23 12.47
N ILE A 355 -9.90 23.31 13.40
CA ILE A 355 -8.64 23.10 14.12
C ILE A 355 -8.12 21.71 13.80
N GLY A 356 -6.92 21.65 13.20
CA GLY A 356 -6.18 20.42 12.97
C GLY A 356 -5.13 20.17 14.05
N VAL A 357 -5.09 18.95 14.57
CA VAL A 357 -4.10 18.54 15.58
C VAL A 357 -3.41 17.25 15.17
N ASP A 358 -2.08 17.25 15.22
CA ASP A 358 -1.25 16.06 15.02
C ASP A 358 0.00 16.13 15.92
N ILE A 359 0.56 14.98 16.26
CA ILE A 359 1.76 14.92 17.10
C ILE A 359 3.05 15.20 16.31
N VAL A 360 3.02 15.09 14.98
CA VAL A 360 4.19 15.23 14.10
C VAL A 360 4.36 16.70 13.70
N GLU A 361 5.34 17.39 14.30
CA GLU A 361 5.60 18.81 14.04
C GLU A 361 5.82 19.12 12.56
N GLU A 362 6.59 18.30 11.84
CA GLU A 362 6.86 18.48 10.41
C GLU A 362 5.56 18.40 9.57
N ALA A 363 4.64 17.51 9.93
CA ALA A 363 3.34 17.39 9.26
C ALA A 363 2.49 18.64 9.48
N ILE A 364 2.52 19.22 10.69
CA ILE A 364 1.82 20.47 11.02
C ILE A 364 2.42 21.67 10.28
N GLU A 365 3.73 21.73 10.11
CA GLU A 365 4.36 22.76 9.28
C GLU A 365 3.92 22.66 7.82
N ASP A 366 3.90 21.45 7.29
CA ASP A 366 3.40 21.20 5.92
C ASP A 366 1.89 21.54 5.80
N ALA A 367 1.08 21.24 6.82
CA ALA A 367 -0.33 21.61 6.86
C ALA A 367 -0.53 23.14 6.77
N LYS A 368 0.24 23.90 7.54
CA LYS A 368 0.21 25.38 7.52
C LYS A 368 0.63 25.94 6.16
N LYS A 369 1.72 25.41 5.57
CA LYS A 369 2.19 25.82 4.24
C LYS A 369 1.14 25.54 3.16
N ASN A 370 0.54 24.34 3.19
CA ASN A 370 -0.51 23.96 2.26
C ASN A 370 -1.74 24.85 2.40
N ALA A 371 -2.17 25.17 3.64
CA ALA A 371 -3.32 26.08 3.86
C ALA A 371 -3.07 27.47 3.30
N ILE A 372 -1.87 28.03 3.53
CA ILE A 372 -1.47 29.33 2.96
C ILE A 372 -1.47 29.27 1.42
N GLY A 373 -0.86 28.22 0.83
CA GLY A 373 -0.79 28.03 -0.61
C GLY A 373 -2.17 27.88 -1.27
N ASN A 374 -3.14 27.32 -0.53
CA ASN A 374 -4.53 27.15 -0.96
C ASN A 374 -5.43 28.35 -0.66
N GLY A 375 -4.94 29.39 0.02
CA GLY A 375 -5.73 30.55 0.43
C GLY A 375 -6.79 30.22 1.49
N ILE A 376 -6.60 29.18 2.28
CA ILE A 376 -7.46 28.76 3.38
C ILE A 376 -7.10 29.61 4.61
N THR A 377 -8.07 30.34 5.16
CA THR A 377 -7.86 31.30 6.27
C THR A 377 -8.60 30.96 7.54
N ASN A 378 -9.48 29.97 7.49
CA ASN A 378 -10.31 29.52 8.61
C ASN A 378 -9.84 28.18 9.21
N THR A 379 -8.53 27.94 9.15
CA THR A 379 -7.89 26.75 9.75
C THR A 379 -6.73 27.16 10.66
N ASP A 380 -6.64 26.51 11.82
CA ASP A 380 -5.46 26.54 12.68
C ASP A 380 -4.90 25.13 12.87
N PHE A 381 -3.56 25.00 12.94
CA PHE A 381 -2.90 23.72 13.09
C PHE A 381 -1.93 23.73 14.28
N PHE A 382 -2.01 22.70 15.12
CA PHE A 382 -1.24 22.56 16.34
C PHE A 382 -0.52 21.21 16.42
N ALA A 383 0.77 21.25 16.74
CA ALA A 383 1.53 20.04 17.07
C ALA A 383 1.27 19.70 18.54
N ALA A 384 0.47 18.68 18.80
CA ALA A 384 0.09 18.26 20.15
C ALA A 384 -0.33 16.79 20.21
N ASP A 385 -0.20 16.19 21.39
CA ASP A 385 -0.74 14.87 21.68
C ASP A 385 -2.25 14.98 21.96
N VAL A 386 -3.05 14.44 21.07
CA VAL A 386 -4.53 14.46 21.15
C VAL A 386 -5.06 13.77 22.41
N GLY A 387 -4.27 12.87 23.04
CA GLY A 387 -4.64 12.16 24.26
C GLY A 387 -4.42 12.95 25.54
N LYS A 388 -3.80 14.13 25.46
CA LYS A 388 -3.50 15.01 26.61
C LYS A 388 -4.28 16.30 26.53
#